data_878b31cf4707c9304667bdcb0ca2eb98
#
_entry.id   878b31cf4707c9304667bdcb0ca2eb98
#
_cell.length_a   1.000
_cell.length_b   1.000
_cell.length_c   1.000
_cell.angle_alpha   90.00
_cell.angle_beta   90.00
_cell.angle_gamma   90.00
#
_symmetry.space_group_name_H-M   'P 1'
#
loop_
_entity.id
_entity.type
_entity.pdbx_description
1 polymer ?
#
loop_
_entity_poly.entity_id
_entity_poly.type
_entity_poly.pdbx_seq_one_letter_code
_entity_poly.pdbx_strand_id
1 'polypeptide(L)'
;TVLDISAKSIERTKARLGEKVSAITWIEKDIIDFEPDRKYDFWHDRAAFHFLTTEIQIIKYLAIVKQGIKPGGHLVLGTFSDKGPTKCSGLEIRQYTEASMSVLFAKDFRRIKCMEETHTTPFNTRQNFVFCSFQRTTIPIL
;
A
#
# COMPACT_ATOMS: atom_id res chain seq x y z
N THR A 1 -12.38 0.25 -6.27
CA THR A 1 -11.31 0.56 -7.26
C THR A 1 -10.11 -0.31 -6.98
N VAL A 2 -9.54 -0.90 -8.02
CA VAL A 2 -8.29 -1.70 -7.97
C VAL A 2 -7.28 -1.07 -8.93
N LEU A 3 -6.09 -0.82 -8.42
CA LEU A 3 -4.96 -0.34 -9.20
C LEU A 3 -3.84 -1.38 -9.14
N ASP A 4 -3.29 -1.73 -10.28
CA ASP A 4 -2.11 -2.58 -10.41
C ASP A 4 -1.31 -2.15 -11.64
N ILE A 5 0.01 -2.22 -11.56
CA ILE A 5 0.88 -1.94 -12.70
C ILE A 5 0.86 -3.08 -13.74
N SER A 6 0.46 -4.27 -13.32
CA SER A 6 0.46 -5.49 -14.14
C SER A 6 -0.90 -5.77 -14.76
N ALA A 7 -1.04 -5.57 -16.07
CA ALA A 7 -2.21 -6.00 -16.84
C ALA A 7 -2.55 -7.47 -16.59
N LYS A 8 -1.56 -8.33 -16.51
CA LYS A 8 -1.72 -9.77 -16.29
C LYS A 8 -2.30 -10.09 -14.90
N SER A 9 -1.91 -9.34 -13.86
CA SER A 9 -2.48 -9.46 -12.51
C SER A 9 -3.94 -9.05 -12.51
N ILE A 10 -4.28 -7.95 -13.18
CA ILE A 10 -5.66 -7.48 -13.34
C ILE A 10 -6.51 -8.53 -14.06
N GLU A 11 -6.05 -9.07 -15.19
CA GLU A 11 -6.78 -10.10 -15.95
C GLU A 11 -7.04 -11.37 -15.12
N ARG A 12 -6.05 -11.85 -14.38
CA ARG A 12 -6.21 -13.00 -13.47
C ARG A 12 -7.25 -12.74 -12.38
N THR A 13 -7.23 -11.52 -11.82
CA THR A 13 -8.17 -11.13 -10.77
C THR A 13 -9.58 -11.02 -11.32
N LYS A 14 -9.76 -10.44 -12.51
CA LYS A 14 -11.04 -10.37 -13.22
C LYS A 14 -11.60 -11.77 -13.48
N ALA A 15 -10.79 -12.69 -14.00
CA ALA A 15 -11.21 -14.07 -14.27
C ALA A 15 -11.71 -14.78 -13.01
N ARG A 16 -11.08 -14.55 -11.86
CA ARG A 16 -11.48 -15.13 -10.57
C ARG A 16 -12.77 -14.54 -10.01
N LEU A 17 -13.05 -13.26 -10.28
CA LEU A 17 -14.19 -12.54 -9.71
C LEU A 17 -15.49 -12.76 -10.47
N GLY A 18 -15.44 -13.21 -11.74
CA GLY A 18 -16.63 -13.46 -12.55
C GLY A 18 -17.53 -12.22 -12.68
N GLU A 19 -18.80 -12.35 -12.35
CA GLU A 19 -19.79 -11.27 -12.47
C GLU A 19 -19.48 -10.02 -11.62
N LYS A 20 -18.71 -10.16 -10.55
CA LYS A 20 -18.33 -9.04 -9.67
C LYS A 20 -17.39 -8.03 -10.34
N VAL A 21 -16.80 -8.36 -11.49
CA VAL A 21 -15.89 -7.48 -12.25
C VAL A 21 -16.54 -6.15 -12.60
N SER A 22 -17.83 -6.16 -12.95
CA SER A 22 -18.56 -4.94 -13.35
C SER A 22 -18.75 -3.92 -12.21
N ALA A 23 -18.68 -4.37 -10.96
CA ALA A 23 -18.80 -3.50 -9.79
C ALA A 23 -17.48 -2.79 -9.41
N ILE A 24 -16.39 -3.09 -10.12
CA ILE A 24 -15.04 -2.62 -9.77
C ILE A 24 -14.51 -1.72 -10.89
N THR A 25 -13.94 -0.58 -10.48
CA THR A 25 -13.15 0.27 -11.38
C THR A 25 -11.71 -0.26 -11.42
N TRP A 26 -11.22 -0.57 -12.61
CA TRP A 26 -9.90 -1.16 -12.84
C TRP A 26 -8.96 -0.11 -13.42
N ILE A 27 -7.78 0.03 -12.82
CA ILE A 27 -6.75 0.99 -13.23
C ILE A 27 -5.43 0.23 -13.41
N GLU A 28 -4.94 0.18 -14.66
CA GLU A 28 -3.61 -0.31 -14.98
C GLU A 28 -2.64 0.88 -15.00
N LYS A 29 -1.90 1.07 -13.92
CA LYS A 29 -0.97 2.20 -13.78
C LYS A 29 0.05 1.92 -12.68
N ASP A 30 1.25 2.52 -12.81
CA ASP A 30 2.16 2.64 -11.69
C ASP A 30 1.55 3.58 -10.64
N ILE A 31 1.63 3.21 -9.38
CA ILE A 31 1.07 4.00 -8.28
C ILE A 31 1.66 5.42 -8.21
N ILE A 32 2.93 5.60 -8.56
CA ILE A 32 3.58 6.92 -8.55
C ILE A 32 3.11 7.87 -9.66
N ASP A 33 2.41 7.34 -10.66
CA ASP A 33 1.80 8.11 -11.75
C ASP A 33 0.29 8.22 -11.61
N PHE A 34 -0.25 7.70 -10.51
CA PHE A 34 -1.68 7.76 -10.24
C PHE A 34 -2.11 9.13 -9.74
N GLU A 35 -3.08 9.72 -10.42
CA GLU A 35 -3.75 10.95 -10.02
C GLU A 35 -5.18 10.61 -9.60
N PRO A 36 -5.50 10.61 -8.29
CA PRO A 36 -6.84 10.31 -7.83
C PRO A 36 -7.87 11.32 -8.37
N ASP A 37 -8.84 10.83 -9.14
CA ASP A 37 -9.99 11.62 -9.65
C ASP A 37 -11.11 11.78 -8.61
N ARG A 38 -11.02 11.03 -7.55
CA ARG A 38 -11.96 11.04 -6.42
C ARG A 38 -11.23 10.78 -5.11
N LYS A 39 -11.91 10.98 -3.99
CA LYS A 39 -11.39 10.64 -2.66
C LYS A 39 -12.02 9.36 -2.16
N TYR A 40 -11.17 8.52 -1.58
CA TYR A 40 -11.53 7.22 -1.03
C TYR A 40 -11.71 7.29 0.49
N ASP A 41 -12.63 6.50 1.03
CA ASP A 41 -12.84 6.36 2.47
C ASP A 41 -11.79 5.42 3.08
N PHE A 42 -11.35 4.43 2.29
CA PHE A 42 -10.41 3.41 2.70
C PHE A 42 -9.43 3.12 1.56
N TRP A 43 -8.15 3.05 1.91
CA TRP A 43 -7.05 2.72 1.00
C TRP A 43 -6.27 1.55 1.58
N HIS A 44 -6.16 0.47 0.82
CA HIS A 44 -5.39 -0.71 1.19
C HIS A 44 -4.26 -0.94 0.19
N ASP A 45 -3.06 -1.02 0.69
CA ASP A 45 -1.85 -1.34 -0.08
C ASP A 45 -1.11 -2.48 0.62
N ARG A 46 -0.96 -3.58 -0.08
CA ARG A 46 -0.17 -4.72 0.38
C ARG A 46 0.87 -5.08 -0.67
N ALA A 47 2.13 -5.04 -0.28
CA ALA A 47 3.27 -5.42 -1.11
C ALA A 47 3.37 -4.61 -2.43
N ALA A 48 2.95 -3.34 -2.42
CA ALA A 48 3.16 -2.41 -3.52
C ALA A 48 4.07 -1.25 -3.08
N PHE A 49 3.75 -0.59 -1.98
CA PHE A 49 4.53 0.52 -1.45
C PHE A 49 6.01 0.17 -1.22
N HIS A 50 6.34 -1.04 -0.80
CA HIS A 50 7.73 -1.42 -0.52
C HIS A 50 8.63 -1.52 -1.77
N PHE A 51 8.07 -1.52 -2.99
CA PHE A 51 8.85 -1.40 -4.22
C PHE A 51 9.36 0.01 -4.50
N LEU A 52 8.86 1.02 -3.80
CA LEU A 52 9.31 2.39 -3.89
C LEU A 52 10.55 2.56 -3.01
N THR A 53 11.73 2.48 -3.63
CA THR A 53 13.01 2.43 -2.92
C THR A 53 13.73 3.77 -2.85
N THR A 54 13.33 4.76 -3.65
CA THR A 54 13.92 6.09 -3.65
C THR A 54 13.08 7.09 -2.85
N GLU A 55 13.73 8.09 -2.24
CA GLU A 55 13.04 9.15 -1.50
C GLU A 55 12.02 9.91 -2.38
N ILE A 56 12.36 10.14 -3.65
CA ILE A 56 11.45 10.83 -4.58
C ILE A 56 10.16 10.03 -4.80
N GLN A 57 10.26 8.72 -5.00
CA GLN A 57 9.09 7.85 -5.16
C GLN A 57 8.24 7.83 -3.89
N ILE A 58 8.88 7.74 -2.73
CA ILE A 58 8.19 7.73 -1.43
C ILE A 58 7.44 9.03 -1.21
N ILE A 59 8.08 10.19 -1.46
CA ILE A 59 7.44 11.51 -1.33
C ILE A 59 6.22 11.62 -2.26
N LYS A 60 6.35 11.16 -3.51
CA LYS A 60 5.22 11.11 -4.45
C LYS A 60 4.07 10.27 -3.91
N TYR A 61 4.36 9.06 -3.42
CA TYR A 61 3.35 8.18 -2.85
C TYR A 61 2.62 8.83 -1.67
N LEU A 62 3.35 9.46 -0.74
CA LEU A 62 2.76 10.18 0.39
C LEU A 62 1.79 11.27 -0.08
N ALA A 63 2.17 12.03 -1.11
CA ALA A 63 1.30 13.05 -1.69
C ALA A 63 0.04 12.45 -2.32
N ILE A 64 0.17 11.32 -3.03
CA ILE A 64 -0.94 10.62 -3.69
C ILE A 64 -1.95 10.10 -2.66
N VAL A 65 -1.50 9.41 -1.62
CA VAL A 65 -2.42 8.87 -0.59
C VAL A 65 -3.06 10.00 0.23
N LYS A 66 -2.32 11.08 0.50
CA LYS A 66 -2.90 12.29 1.12
C LYS A 66 -3.99 12.91 0.25
N GLN A 67 -3.78 13.01 -1.06
CA GLN A 67 -4.76 13.55 -1.98
C GLN A 67 -5.95 12.59 -2.15
N GLY A 68 -5.68 11.30 -2.27
CA GLY A 68 -6.69 10.29 -2.59
C GLY A 68 -7.58 9.85 -1.43
N ILE A 69 -7.15 10.02 -0.18
CA ILE A 69 -7.93 9.61 0.99
C ILE A 69 -8.70 10.82 1.54
N LYS A 70 -9.97 10.63 1.90
CA LYS A 70 -10.78 11.68 2.56
C LYS A 70 -10.19 12.07 3.91
N PRO A 71 -10.32 13.33 4.38
CA PRO A 71 -10.07 13.65 5.78
C PRO A 71 -10.87 12.71 6.69
N GLY A 72 -10.22 12.09 7.70
CA GLY A 72 -10.83 11.06 8.54
C GLY A 72 -10.89 9.66 7.91
N GLY A 73 -10.57 9.50 6.63
CA GLY A 73 -10.46 8.21 5.95
C GLY A 73 -9.24 7.40 6.41
N HIS A 74 -9.18 6.14 6.01
CA HIS A 74 -8.21 5.18 6.54
C HIS A 74 -7.24 4.67 5.47
N LEU A 75 -6.01 4.43 5.90
CA LEU A 75 -4.94 3.80 5.12
C LEU A 75 -4.47 2.55 5.86
N VAL A 76 -4.37 1.43 5.16
CA VAL A 76 -3.71 0.22 5.64
C VAL A 76 -2.57 -0.13 4.70
N LEU A 77 -1.36 -0.22 5.25
CA LEU A 77 -0.15 -0.60 4.52
C LEU A 77 0.39 -1.92 5.04
N GLY A 78 0.71 -2.83 4.11
CA GLY A 78 1.44 -4.05 4.38
C GLY A 78 2.74 -4.09 3.57
N THR A 79 3.88 -4.15 4.25
CA THR A 79 5.21 -4.24 3.64
C THR A 79 6.00 -5.38 4.25
N PHE A 80 7.09 -5.82 3.62
CA PHE A 80 8.04 -6.66 4.33
C PHE A 80 8.64 -5.88 5.50
N SER A 81 8.74 -6.56 6.66
CA SER A 81 9.39 -6.02 7.83
C SER A 81 10.92 -6.15 7.72
N ASP A 82 11.65 -5.58 8.68
CA ASP A 82 13.10 -5.77 8.82
C ASP A 82 13.53 -7.22 9.10
N LYS A 83 12.57 -8.08 9.45
CA LYS A 83 12.74 -9.54 9.64
C LYS A 83 12.34 -10.35 8.39
N GLY A 84 11.83 -9.70 7.37
CA GLY A 84 11.39 -10.30 6.12
C GLY A 84 12.46 -10.31 5.03
N PRO A 85 12.08 -10.72 3.81
CA PRO A 85 12.97 -10.68 2.66
C PRO A 85 13.39 -9.25 2.30
N THR A 86 14.55 -9.13 1.62
CA THR A 86 15.03 -7.86 1.05
C THR A 86 14.63 -7.69 -0.41
N LYS A 87 14.06 -8.73 -1.02
CA LYS A 87 13.56 -8.75 -2.40
C LYS A 87 12.15 -9.32 -2.46
N CYS A 88 11.38 -8.83 -3.41
CA CYS A 88 10.06 -9.35 -3.74
C CYS A 88 9.97 -9.53 -5.25
N SER A 89 9.56 -10.73 -5.71
CA SER A 89 9.49 -11.07 -7.14
C SER A 89 10.80 -10.74 -7.92
N GLY A 90 11.94 -10.96 -7.27
CA GLY A 90 13.27 -10.70 -7.86
C GLY A 90 13.71 -9.23 -7.85
N LEU A 91 12.88 -8.31 -7.38
CA LEU A 91 13.17 -6.88 -7.31
C LEU A 91 13.56 -6.47 -5.89
N GLU A 92 14.48 -5.52 -5.79
CA GLU A 92 14.81 -4.87 -4.53
C GLU A 92 13.60 -4.16 -3.95
N ILE A 93 13.43 -4.28 -2.63
CA ILE A 93 12.38 -3.57 -1.88
C ILE A 93 12.98 -2.83 -0.69
N ARG A 94 12.22 -1.88 -0.15
CA ARG A 94 12.54 -1.24 1.12
C ARG A 94 11.76 -1.91 2.24
N GLN A 95 12.48 -2.40 3.26
CA GLN A 95 11.89 -2.94 4.47
C GLN A 95 11.45 -1.82 5.41
N TYR A 96 10.42 -2.08 6.20
CA TYR A 96 9.89 -1.14 7.19
C TYR A 96 9.73 -1.80 8.56
N THR A 97 9.85 -0.98 9.59
CA THR A 97 9.42 -1.32 10.95
C THR A 97 8.18 -0.51 11.29
N GLU A 98 7.50 -0.87 12.38
CA GLU A 98 6.41 -0.05 12.94
C GLU A 98 6.87 1.40 13.16
N ALA A 99 8.06 1.58 13.73
CA ALA A 99 8.62 2.91 14.02
C ALA A 99 8.89 3.71 12.73
N SER A 100 9.59 3.13 11.76
CA SER A 100 9.95 3.83 10.52
C SER A 100 8.71 4.19 9.69
N MET A 101 7.72 3.31 9.63
CA MET A 101 6.46 3.57 8.93
C MET A 101 5.65 4.66 9.65
N SER A 102 5.60 4.62 10.97
CA SER A 102 4.88 5.63 11.78
C SER A 102 5.47 7.03 11.59
N VAL A 103 6.79 7.16 11.61
CA VAL A 103 7.47 8.45 11.38
C VAL A 103 7.18 8.99 9.98
N LEU A 104 7.22 8.11 8.97
CA LEU A 104 7.02 8.49 7.58
C LEU A 104 5.65 9.10 7.32
N PHE A 105 4.60 8.55 7.93
CA PHE A 105 3.22 9.00 7.73
C PHE A 105 2.74 10.05 8.75
N ALA A 106 3.51 10.34 9.81
CA ALA A 106 3.09 11.16 10.94
C ALA A 106 2.59 12.57 10.59
N LYS A 107 3.07 13.16 9.49
CA LYS A 107 2.71 14.52 9.09
C LYS A 107 1.22 14.68 8.76
N ASP A 108 0.64 13.71 8.08
CA ASP A 108 -0.72 13.80 7.53
C ASP A 108 -1.66 12.69 8.05
N PHE A 109 -1.11 11.73 8.79
CA PHE A 109 -1.84 10.57 9.28
C PHE A 109 -1.53 10.29 10.75
N ARG A 110 -2.57 9.92 11.48
CA ARG A 110 -2.45 9.40 12.84
C ARG A 110 -2.41 7.87 12.80
N ARG A 111 -1.38 7.26 13.36
CA ARG A 111 -1.31 5.81 13.50
C ARG A 111 -2.43 5.30 14.41
N ILE A 112 -3.09 4.22 14.00
CA ILE A 112 -4.09 3.51 14.80
C ILE A 112 -3.45 2.28 15.43
N LYS A 113 -2.91 1.38 14.60
CA LYS A 113 -2.34 0.11 15.04
C LYS A 113 -1.29 -0.38 14.04
N CYS A 114 -0.25 -1.05 14.55
CA CYS A 114 0.65 -1.88 13.74
C CYS A 114 0.70 -3.30 14.29
N MET A 115 0.98 -4.26 13.41
CA MET A 115 1.17 -5.66 13.75
C MET A 115 2.14 -6.31 12.77
N GLU A 116 2.90 -7.28 13.25
CA GLU A 116 3.71 -8.15 12.40
C GLU A 116 2.99 -9.47 12.17
N GLU A 117 3.14 -10.02 10.97
CA GLU A 117 2.58 -11.31 10.59
C GLU A 117 3.56 -12.06 9.68
N THR A 118 3.75 -13.34 9.94
CA THR A 118 4.53 -14.20 9.06
C THR A 118 3.61 -14.97 8.12
N HIS A 119 3.70 -14.64 6.84
CA HIS A 119 3.02 -15.35 5.77
C HIS A 119 3.89 -16.51 5.26
N THR A 120 3.29 -17.70 5.12
CA THR A 120 3.93 -18.84 4.45
C THR A 120 3.43 -18.90 3.02
N THR A 121 4.35 -18.81 2.05
CA THR A 121 4.01 -18.87 0.64
C THR A 121 3.64 -20.30 0.21
N PRO A 122 2.98 -20.49 -0.94
CA PRO A 122 2.75 -21.83 -1.52
C PRO A 122 4.04 -22.65 -1.74
N PHE A 123 5.19 -21.98 -1.83
CA PHE A 123 6.51 -22.63 -1.96
C PHE A 123 7.19 -22.92 -0.61
N ASN A 124 6.43 -22.82 0.50
CA ASN A 124 6.92 -23.04 1.87
C ASN A 124 8.04 -22.09 2.31
N THR A 125 8.10 -20.90 1.74
CA THR A 125 8.98 -19.82 2.19
C THR A 125 8.25 -18.89 3.15
N ARG A 126 8.95 -18.35 4.13
CA ARG A 126 8.39 -17.46 5.14
C ARG A 126 8.64 -16.00 4.75
N GLN A 127 7.61 -15.19 4.81
CA GLN A 127 7.67 -13.74 4.57
C GLN A 127 7.09 -13.01 5.77
N ASN A 128 7.93 -12.31 6.52
CA ASN A 128 7.46 -11.50 7.63
C ASN A 128 7.05 -10.12 7.13
N PHE A 129 5.80 -9.76 7.41
CA PHE A 129 5.19 -8.47 7.08
C PHE A 129 5.02 -7.62 8.33
N VAL A 130 5.07 -6.31 8.16
CA VAL A 130 4.50 -5.34 9.06
C VAL A 130 3.29 -4.69 8.39
N PHE A 131 2.15 -4.71 9.09
CA PHE A 131 0.93 -4.03 8.69
C PHE A 131 0.68 -2.87 9.64
N CYS A 132 0.47 -1.69 9.10
CA CYS A 132 0.10 -0.51 9.88
C CYS A 132 -1.19 0.11 9.34
N SER A 133 -2.09 0.46 10.24
CA SER A 133 -3.29 1.22 9.92
C SER A 133 -3.18 2.64 10.44
N PHE A 134 -3.66 3.56 9.61
CA PHE A 134 -3.61 5.00 9.86
C PHE A 134 -4.96 5.63 9.54
N GLN A 135 -5.21 6.77 10.18
CA GLN A 135 -6.32 7.64 9.83
C GLN A 135 -5.79 8.99 9.34
N ARG A 136 -6.28 9.44 8.19
CA ARG A 136 -5.91 10.77 7.70
C ARG A 136 -6.42 11.83 8.65
N THR A 137 -5.52 12.73 9.09
CA THR A 137 -5.89 13.84 9.97
C THR A 137 -6.75 14.86 9.23
N THR A 138 -7.68 15.48 9.96
CA THR A 138 -8.54 16.55 9.43
C THR A 138 -7.88 17.91 9.49
N ILE A 139 -6.90 18.06 10.39
CA ILE A 139 -6.13 19.30 10.61
C ILE A 139 -4.66 18.90 10.46
N PRO A 140 -3.83 19.67 9.70
CA PRO A 140 -2.39 19.43 9.68
C PRO A 140 -1.84 19.49 11.11
N ILE A 141 -1.11 18.48 11.51
CA ILE A 141 -0.31 18.53 12.73
C ILE A 141 0.80 19.54 12.45
N LEU A 142 0.76 20.69 13.14
CA LEU A 142 1.77 21.75 13.08
C LEU A 142 3.09 21.25 13.66
#